data_3fd299de1924be61cea78c729d7846b6
#
_entry.id   3fd299de1924be61cea78c729d7846b6
#
_cell.length_a   1.000
_cell.length_b   1.000
_cell.length_c   1.000
_cell.angle_alpha   90.00
_cell.angle_beta   90.00
_cell.angle_gamma   90.00
#
_symmetry.space_group_name_H-M   'P 1'
#
loop_
_entity.id
_entity.type
_entity.pdbx_description
1 polymer ?
#
loop_
_entity_poly.entity_id
_entity_poly.type
_entity_poly.pdbx_seq_one_letter_code
_entity_poly.pdbx_strand_id
1 'polypeptide(L)'
;MTNDDGISSVGLHRLARAMTAHGDVVVVAPDREFSGAGAAVGAIHLMQPEVHRATVDGIDESWAVSGPPALCVFFARLGAFGGPFDLVVSGINPGANVGRSVYHSGTVGACLTARNGGWSGVAVSQAVTGWGVEGQAWDEMLVGQQWECRRGAQQ
;
A
#
# COMPACT_ATOMS: atom_id res chain seq x y z
N MET A 1 1.00 7.20 2.84
CA MET A 1 0.61 6.18 1.83
C MET A 1 1.21 4.83 2.19
N THR A 2 0.59 3.75 1.79
CA THR A 2 1.05 2.37 2.07
C THR A 2 0.56 1.38 0.99
N ASN A 3 0.95 0.11 1.08
CA ASN A 3 0.45 -1.02 0.28
C ASN A 3 0.75 -2.33 1.02
N ASP A 4 0.40 -3.49 0.47
CA ASP A 4 0.77 -4.81 1.00
C ASP A 4 1.82 -5.55 0.14
N ASP A 5 2.20 -4.99 -1.02
CA ASP A 5 3.23 -5.56 -1.89
C ASP A 5 4.68 -5.17 -1.50
N GLY A 6 4.82 -4.24 -0.54
CA GLY A 6 6.10 -3.76 -0.03
C GLY A 6 6.57 -2.42 -0.59
N ILE A 7 7.56 -1.83 0.10
CA ILE A 7 8.08 -0.48 -0.14
C ILE A 7 8.68 -0.29 -1.55
N SER A 8 9.21 -1.35 -2.16
CA SER A 8 9.80 -1.33 -3.51
C SER A 8 8.79 -1.57 -4.64
N SER A 9 7.52 -1.79 -4.31
CA SER A 9 6.49 -2.10 -5.29
C SER A 9 6.28 -0.97 -6.30
N VAL A 10 6.23 -1.33 -7.58
CA VAL A 10 5.98 -0.39 -8.69
C VAL A 10 4.63 0.30 -8.55
N GLY A 11 3.60 -0.41 -8.10
CA GLY A 11 2.26 0.15 -7.85
C GLY A 11 2.28 1.27 -6.82
N LEU A 12 2.98 1.07 -5.71
CA LEU A 12 3.15 2.07 -4.66
C LEU A 12 3.87 3.32 -5.18
N HIS A 13 5.00 3.14 -5.87
CA HIS A 13 5.78 4.26 -6.39
C HIS A 13 4.98 5.11 -7.39
N ARG A 14 4.22 4.47 -8.29
CA ARG A 14 3.37 5.17 -9.25
C ARG A 14 2.24 5.94 -8.59
N LEU A 15 1.58 5.32 -7.61
CA LEU A 15 0.51 5.98 -6.86
C LEU A 15 1.05 7.13 -6.02
N ALA A 16 2.17 6.95 -5.33
CA ALA A 16 2.81 7.98 -4.52
C ALA A 16 3.16 9.21 -5.37
N ARG A 17 3.77 9.00 -6.52
CA ARG A 17 4.09 10.08 -7.48
C ARG A 17 2.82 10.79 -8.00
N ALA A 18 1.75 10.06 -8.30
CA ALA A 18 0.50 10.68 -8.73
C ALA A 18 -0.14 11.53 -7.62
N MET A 19 0.00 11.12 -6.37
CA MET A 19 -0.56 11.83 -5.22
C MET A 19 0.17 13.13 -4.88
N THR A 20 1.43 13.33 -5.28
CA THR A 20 2.14 14.60 -5.04
C THR A 20 1.47 15.82 -5.69
N ALA A 21 0.66 15.60 -6.72
CA ALA A 21 -0.16 16.66 -7.32
C ALA A 21 -1.34 17.10 -6.43
N HIS A 22 -1.62 16.38 -5.35
CA HIS A 22 -2.80 16.59 -4.50
C HIS A 22 -2.44 16.98 -3.06
N GLY A 23 -1.19 16.88 -2.67
CA GLY A 23 -0.71 17.25 -1.33
C GLY A 23 0.66 16.69 -1.00
N ASP A 24 1.10 16.93 0.23
CA ASP A 24 2.35 16.39 0.75
C ASP A 24 2.19 14.88 1.00
N VAL A 25 3.16 14.11 0.54
CA VAL A 25 3.11 12.64 0.57
C VAL A 25 4.21 12.09 1.49
N VAL A 26 3.80 11.32 2.48
CA VAL A 26 4.68 10.45 3.26
C VAL A 26 4.36 8.99 2.92
N VAL A 27 5.37 8.22 2.56
CA VAL A 27 5.23 6.78 2.31
C VAL A 27 5.70 6.00 3.52
N VAL A 28 4.83 5.12 4.03
CA VAL A 28 5.16 4.18 5.09
C VAL A 28 4.60 2.82 4.68
N ALA A 29 5.45 1.91 4.26
CA ALA A 29 5.02 0.65 3.69
C ALA A 29 5.80 -0.55 4.28
N PRO A 30 5.27 -1.77 4.18
CA PRO A 30 5.99 -2.97 4.55
C PRO A 30 7.36 -3.09 3.87
N ASP A 31 8.34 -3.66 4.56
CA ASP A 31 9.67 -3.99 4.02
C ASP A 31 9.65 -5.10 2.97
N ARG A 32 8.60 -5.89 2.94
CA ARG A 32 8.35 -7.02 2.04
C ARG A 32 6.86 -7.22 1.80
N GLU A 33 6.51 -8.23 1.03
CA GLU A 33 5.12 -8.59 0.73
C GLU A 33 4.38 -9.13 1.96
N PHE A 34 3.14 -8.65 2.15
CA PHE A 34 2.19 -9.06 3.19
C PHE A 34 0.80 -9.36 2.62
N SER A 35 0.71 -9.87 1.39
CA SER A 35 -0.55 -10.29 0.80
C SER A 35 -1.29 -11.27 1.71
N GLY A 36 -2.60 -11.09 1.86
CA GLY A 36 -3.43 -11.92 2.72
C GLY A 36 -3.47 -11.49 4.19
N ALA A 37 -2.71 -10.48 4.61
CA ALA A 37 -2.67 -10.05 6.00
C ALA A 37 -3.96 -9.33 6.48
N GLY A 38 -4.82 -8.86 5.57
CA GLY A 38 -6.01 -8.10 5.94
C GLY A 38 -5.67 -6.87 6.78
N ALA A 39 -6.43 -6.61 7.83
CA ALA A 39 -6.21 -5.51 8.77
C ALA A 39 -5.36 -5.91 9.99
N ALA A 40 -4.50 -6.92 9.87
CA ALA A 40 -3.66 -7.38 10.98
C ALA A 40 -2.63 -6.33 11.37
N VAL A 41 -2.48 -6.07 12.67
CA VAL A 41 -1.40 -5.25 13.23
C VAL A 41 -0.36 -6.10 13.97
N GLY A 42 -0.68 -7.37 14.24
CA GLY A 42 0.17 -8.31 14.95
C GLY A 42 0.29 -8.03 16.45
N ALA A 43 1.04 -8.89 17.13
CA ALA A 43 1.35 -8.74 18.56
C ALA A 43 2.58 -7.83 18.72
N ILE A 44 2.41 -6.52 18.60
CA ILE A 44 3.47 -5.52 18.54
C ILE A 44 4.48 -5.67 19.70
N HIS A 45 3.98 -5.96 20.91
CA HIS A 45 4.81 -6.16 22.11
C HIS A 45 5.74 -7.37 22.04
N LEU A 46 5.46 -8.33 21.13
CA LEU A 46 6.29 -9.53 20.92
C LEU A 46 7.12 -9.42 19.64
N MET A 47 6.64 -8.71 18.63
CA MET A 47 7.24 -8.70 17.29
C MET A 47 8.42 -7.74 17.17
N GLN A 48 8.47 -6.69 17.99
CA GLN A 48 9.50 -5.62 17.92
C GLN A 48 9.75 -5.16 16.47
N PRO A 49 8.72 -4.62 15.78
CA PRO A 49 8.84 -4.29 14.38
C PRO A 49 9.92 -3.23 14.15
N GLU A 50 10.77 -3.46 13.18
CA GLU A 50 11.83 -2.54 12.78
C GLU A 50 11.27 -1.47 11.82
N VAL A 51 11.84 -0.27 11.89
CA VAL A 51 11.49 0.86 11.04
C VAL A 51 12.77 1.45 10.46
N HIS A 52 12.85 1.54 9.14
CA HIS A 52 14.01 2.04 8.44
C HIS A 52 13.63 3.16 7.46
N ARG A 53 14.54 4.10 7.23
CA ARG A 53 14.40 5.03 6.11
C ARG A 53 14.44 4.23 4.81
N ALA A 54 13.59 4.59 3.87
CA ALA A 54 13.53 4.02 2.54
C ALA A 54 13.62 5.13 1.48
N THR A 55 13.80 4.76 0.23
CA THR A 55 13.80 5.70 -0.89
C THR A 55 12.69 5.34 -1.85
N VAL A 56 11.78 6.28 -2.07
CA VAL A 56 10.76 6.23 -3.11
C VAL A 56 10.97 7.44 -4.00
N ASP A 57 11.16 7.21 -5.29
CA ASP A 57 11.51 8.26 -6.25
C ASP A 57 10.47 9.38 -6.28
N GLY A 58 10.91 10.62 -6.06
CA GLY A 58 10.07 11.82 -6.00
C GLY A 58 9.30 12.01 -4.70
N ILE A 59 9.63 11.26 -3.62
CA ILE A 59 9.02 11.39 -2.30
C ILE A 59 10.11 11.68 -1.26
N ASP A 60 9.98 12.77 -0.54
CA ASP A 60 10.98 13.23 0.43
C ASP A 60 11.02 12.37 1.70
N GLU A 61 9.87 11.87 2.13
CA GLU A 61 9.71 11.09 3.36
C GLU A 61 9.17 9.70 3.06
N SER A 62 10.05 8.69 3.20
CA SER A 62 9.69 7.29 2.95
C SER A 62 10.30 6.35 3.98
N TRP A 63 9.50 5.39 4.45
CA TRP A 63 9.84 4.48 5.53
C TRP A 63 9.40 3.05 5.22
N ALA A 64 10.27 2.08 5.52
CA ALA A 64 9.95 0.66 5.49
C ALA A 64 9.72 0.14 6.91
N VAL A 65 8.69 -0.66 7.09
CA VAL A 65 8.31 -1.26 8.37
C VAL A 65 8.30 -2.78 8.25
N SER A 66 8.90 -3.49 9.19
CA SER A 66 8.85 -4.96 9.22
C SER A 66 7.49 -5.46 9.75
N GLY A 67 6.44 -5.19 9.00
CA GLY A 67 5.08 -5.56 9.38
C GLY A 67 4.04 -5.21 8.33
N PRO A 68 2.78 -5.65 8.53
CA PRO A 68 1.72 -5.48 7.55
C PRO A 68 1.28 -4.00 7.40
N PRO A 69 0.60 -3.65 6.31
CA PRO A 69 0.22 -2.26 6.02
C PRO A 69 -0.68 -1.62 7.09
N ALA A 70 -1.53 -2.40 7.74
CA ALA A 70 -2.34 -1.91 8.87
C ALA A 70 -1.46 -1.45 10.05
N LEU A 71 -0.31 -2.11 10.29
CA LEU A 71 0.68 -1.69 11.29
C LEU A 71 1.37 -0.38 10.89
N CYS A 72 1.68 -0.19 9.61
CA CYS A 72 2.21 1.06 9.09
C CYS A 72 1.29 2.24 9.40
N VAL A 73 0.00 2.08 9.14
CA VAL A 73 -1.04 3.07 9.46
C VAL A 73 -1.17 3.28 10.96
N PHE A 74 -1.11 2.22 11.75
CA PHE A 74 -1.17 2.29 13.21
C PHE A 74 -0.01 3.12 13.77
N PHE A 75 1.22 2.92 13.32
CA PHE A 75 2.38 3.71 13.74
C PHE A 75 2.28 5.17 13.28
N ALA A 76 1.79 5.42 12.07
CA ALA A 76 1.55 6.79 11.60
C ALA A 76 0.55 7.52 12.52
N ARG A 77 -0.48 6.86 12.99
CA ARG A 77 -1.45 7.42 13.97
C ARG A 77 -0.85 7.72 15.33
N LEU A 78 0.16 6.99 15.72
CA LEU A 78 0.91 7.26 16.95
C LEU A 78 1.95 8.38 16.79
N GLY A 79 2.04 8.99 15.60
CA GLY A 79 2.96 10.10 15.32
C GLY A 79 4.39 9.69 14.98
N ALA A 80 4.63 8.40 14.68
CA ALA A 80 5.98 7.90 14.42
C ALA A 80 6.64 8.53 13.16
N PHE A 81 5.85 9.06 12.24
CA PHE A 81 6.30 9.61 10.96
C PHE A 81 5.89 11.08 10.76
N GLY A 82 5.72 11.81 11.86
CA GLY A 82 5.21 13.17 11.80
C GLY A 82 3.68 13.22 11.70
N GLY A 83 3.16 14.20 11.00
CA GLY A 83 1.71 14.43 10.87
C GLY A 83 1.29 15.76 11.47
N PRO A 84 0.00 16.07 11.57
CA PRO A 84 -1.13 15.18 11.31
C PRO A 84 -1.30 14.80 9.83
N PHE A 85 -1.96 13.67 9.57
CA PHE A 85 -2.32 13.23 8.22
C PHE A 85 -3.83 13.34 8.02
N ASP A 86 -4.27 13.68 6.80
CA ASP A 86 -5.69 13.86 6.47
C ASP A 86 -6.28 12.60 5.80
N LEU A 87 -5.44 11.86 5.07
CA LEU A 87 -5.86 10.77 4.22
C LEU A 87 -4.82 9.63 4.20
N VAL A 88 -5.29 8.41 4.30
CA VAL A 88 -4.49 7.22 3.96
C VAL A 88 -4.86 6.74 2.58
N VAL A 89 -3.86 6.63 1.69
CA VAL A 89 -4.01 6.02 0.37
C VAL A 89 -3.20 4.73 0.34
N SER A 90 -3.83 3.62 -0.01
CA SER A 90 -3.22 2.29 -0.05
C SER A 90 -3.28 1.67 -1.44
N GLY A 91 -2.16 1.17 -1.94
CA GLY A 91 -2.03 0.54 -3.26
C GLY A 91 -0.91 1.16 -4.10
N ILE A 92 -0.85 0.92 -5.43
CA ILE A 92 -1.86 0.21 -6.25
C ILE A 92 -1.62 -1.29 -6.08
N ASN A 93 -2.64 -2.01 -5.65
CA ASN A 93 -2.59 -3.47 -5.58
C ASN A 93 -2.69 -4.06 -6.99
N PRO A 94 -1.74 -4.90 -7.42
CA PRO A 94 -1.85 -5.64 -8.66
C PRO A 94 -2.79 -6.84 -8.45
N GLY A 95 -4.03 -6.68 -8.84
CA GLY A 95 -5.11 -7.63 -8.62
C GLY A 95 -6.34 -6.96 -8.00
N ALA A 96 -7.52 -7.41 -8.41
CA ALA A 96 -8.76 -6.84 -7.91
C ALA A 96 -9.08 -7.35 -6.48
N ASN A 97 -9.35 -6.44 -5.58
CA ASN A 97 -9.88 -6.75 -4.24
C ASN A 97 -11.41 -6.67 -4.26
N VAL A 98 -12.07 -7.76 -4.65
CA VAL A 98 -13.52 -7.83 -4.82
C VAL A 98 -14.14 -9.00 -4.06
N GLY A 99 -15.42 -8.89 -3.73
CA GLY A 99 -16.14 -9.94 -3.04
C GLY A 99 -15.49 -10.31 -1.71
N ARG A 100 -15.31 -11.61 -1.46
CA ARG A 100 -14.74 -12.12 -0.21
C ARG A 100 -13.23 -11.86 -0.06
N SER A 101 -12.49 -11.62 -1.14
CA SER A 101 -11.07 -11.31 -1.06
C SER A 101 -10.77 -10.03 -0.29
N VAL A 102 -11.73 -9.11 -0.21
CA VAL A 102 -11.62 -7.87 0.58
C VAL A 102 -11.25 -8.15 2.05
N TYR A 103 -11.74 -9.24 2.64
CA TYR A 103 -11.43 -9.60 4.04
C TYR A 103 -9.95 -9.90 4.29
N HIS A 104 -9.24 -10.35 3.27
CA HIS A 104 -7.84 -10.73 3.35
C HIS A 104 -6.90 -9.68 2.74
N SER A 105 -7.45 -8.66 2.08
CA SER A 105 -6.66 -7.61 1.44
C SER A 105 -5.95 -6.72 2.46
N GLY A 106 -4.63 -6.69 2.40
CA GLY A 106 -3.83 -5.75 3.19
C GLY A 106 -4.02 -4.32 2.70
N THR A 107 -4.20 -4.13 1.39
CA THR A 107 -4.52 -2.82 0.78
C THR A 107 -5.79 -2.21 1.40
N VAL A 108 -6.86 -3.00 1.48
CA VAL A 108 -8.13 -2.57 2.11
C VAL A 108 -7.99 -2.48 3.62
N GLY A 109 -7.29 -3.42 4.24
CA GLY A 109 -7.04 -3.48 5.68
C GLY A 109 -6.36 -2.23 6.24
N ALA A 110 -5.43 -1.64 5.49
CA ALA A 110 -4.82 -0.36 5.84
C ALA A 110 -5.86 0.77 5.92
N CYS A 111 -6.76 0.84 4.95
CA CYS A 111 -7.83 1.84 4.92
C CYS A 111 -8.87 1.63 6.03
N LEU A 112 -9.18 0.38 6.36
CA LEU A 112 -10.06 0.05 7.51
C LEU A 112 -9.41 0.49 8.83
N THR A 113 -8.12 0.29 8.96
CA THR A 113 -7.34 0.74 10.13
C THR A 113 -7.31 2.27 10.24
N ALA A 114 -7.15 2.97 9.12
CA ALA A 114 -7.25 4.42 9.06
C ALA A 114 -8.62 4.91 9.53
N ARG A 115 -9.70 4.33 8.99
CA ARG A 115 -11.08 4.68 9.34
C ARG A 115 -11.38 4.43 10.82
N ASN A 116 -10.93 3.30 11.36
CA ASN A 116 -11.07 3.00 12.79
C ASN A 116 -10.37 4.07 13.66
N GLY A 117 -9.38 4.73 13.11
CA GLY A 117 -8.64 5.82 13.73
C GLY A 117 -9.17 7.22 13.47
N GLY A 118 -10.29 7.35 12.77
CA GLY A 118 -10.89 8.65 12.45
C GLY A 118 -10.34 9.31 11.19
N TRP A 119 -9.45 8.66 10.44
CA TRP A 119 -8.94 9.15 9.16
C TRP A 119 -9.75 8.61 7.97
N SER A 120 -9.75 9.34 6.87
CA SER A 120 -10.25 8.83 5.59
C SER A 120 -9.25 7.84 4.98
N GLY A 121 -9.76 6.84 4.24
CA GLY A 121 -8.93 5.87 3.55
C GLY A 121 -9.40 5.61 2.13
N VAL A 122 -8.46 5.52 1.18
CA VAL A 122 -8.71 5.15 -0.22
C VAL A 122 -7.83 3.95 -0.56
N ALA A 123 -8.45 2.85 -0.94
CA ALA A 123 -7.76 1.64 -1.43
C ALA A 123 -7.85 1.59 -2.95
N VAL A 124 -6.71 1.43 -3.61
CA VAL A 124 -6.60 1.39 -5.07
C VAL A 124 -6.10 0.02 -5.50
N SER A 125 -6.89 -0.66 -6.32
CA SER A 125 -6.56 -1.98 -6.88
C SER A 125 -6.78 -1.96 -8.38
N GLN A 126 -5.89 -2.60 -9.14
CA GLN A 126 -5.98 -2.70 -10.58
C GLN A 126 -6.14 -4.15 -11.00
N ALA A 127 -7.17 -4.46 -11.78
CA ALA A 127 -7.27 -5.75 -12.41
C ALA A 127 -6.09 -5.97 -13.36
N VAL A 128 -5.39 -7.08 -13.20
CA VAL A 128 -4.29 -7.49 -14.06
C VAL A 128 -4.69 -8.68 -14.90
N THR A 129 -4.18 -8.75 -16.13
CA THR A 129 -4.37 -9.87 -17.03
C THR A 129 -3.07 -10.68 -17.09
N GLY A 130 -3.16 -12.00 -17.23
CA GLY A 130 -1.97 -12.86 -17.37
C GLY A 130 -1.52 -13.51 -16.07
N TRP A 131 -2.41 -13.73 -15.13
CA TRP A 131 -2.14 -14.46 -13.89
C TRP A 131 -1.63 -15.87 -14.16
N GLY A 132 -0.53 -16.24 -13.50
CA GLY A 132 -0.20 -17.64 -13.28
C GLY A 132 0.63 -18.29 -14.38
N VAL A 133 1.63 -17.61 -14.89
CA VAL A 133 2.74 -18.31 -15.52
C VAL A 133 3.60 -18.91 -14.39
N GLU A 134 3.56 -20.23 -14.25
CA GLU A 134 4.32 -20.95 -13.22
C GLU A 134 5.81 -20.59 -13.30
N GLY A 135 6.37 -20.17 -12.17
CA GLY A 135 7.79 -19.79 -12.05
C GLY A 135 8.12 -18.32 -12.35
N GLN A 136 7.13 -17.48 -12.67
CA GLN A 136 7.36 -16.04 -12.86
C GLN A 136 7.22 -15.28 -11.52
N ALA A 137 8.23 -14.51 -11.16
CA ALA A 137 8.15 -13.65 -9.99
C ALA A 137 7.08 -12.58 -10.17
N TRP A 138 6.41 -12.21 -9.08
CA TRP A 138 5.33 -11.22 -9.07
C TRP A 138 5.77 -9.88 -9.71
N ASP A 139 6.97 -9.43 -9.38
CA ASP A 139 7.54 -8.20 -9.93
C ASP A 139 7.76 -8.26 -11.44
N GLU A 140 8.16 -9.42 -11.98
CA GLU A 140 8.33 -9.63 -13.43
C GLU A 140 7.00 -9.54 -14.17
N MET A 141 5.92 -10.04 -13.57
CA MET A 141 4.58 -9.94 -14.13
C MET A 141 4.08 -8.49 -14.22
N LEU A 142 4.54 -7.61 -13.33
CA LEU A 142 4.11 -6.22 -13.26
C LEU A 142 4.90 -5.29 -14.17
N VAL A 143 6.12 -5.62 -14.54
CA VAL A 143 6.98 -4.76 -15.40
C VAL A 143 6.33 -4.52 -16.77
N GLY A 144 5.58 -5.49 -17.31
CA GLY A 144 4.87 -5.38 -18.59
C GLY A 144 3.44 -4.82 -18.51
N GLN A 145 2.92 -4.56 -17.30
CA GLN A 145 1.56 -4.06 -17.14
C GLN A 145 1.47 -2.57 -17.48
N GLN A 146 0.50 -2.21 -18.29
CA GLN A 146 0.19 -0.81 -18.55
C GLN A 146 -0.60 -0.26 -17.35
N TRP A 147 0.10 0.46 -16.48
CA TRP A 147 -0.50 1.20 -15.36
C TRP A 147 -1.22 2.49 -15.79
N GLU A 148 -1.61 2.58 -17.06
CA GLU A 148 -2.35 3.69 -17.56
C GLU A 148 -3.84 3.55 -17.21
N CYS A 149 -4.38 4.58 -16.61
CA CYS A 149 -5.82 4.72 -16.45
C CYS A 149 -6.46 4.75 -17.83
N ARG A 150 -7.15 3.70 -18.25
CA ARG A 150 -8.01 3.77 -19.42
C ARG A 150 -9.12 4.76 -19.06
N ARG A 151 -9.03 5.98 -19.56
CA ARG A 151 -10.20 6.87 -19.59
C ARG A 151 -11.26 6.09 -20.35
N GLY A 152 -12.38 5.81 -19.66
CA GLY A 152 -13.46 5.07 -20.26
C GLY A 152 -13.77 5.65 -21.63
N ALA A 153 -13.82 4.79 -22.64
CA ALA A 153 -14.34 5.17 -23.93
C ALA A 153 -15.75 5.69 -23.69
N GLN A 154 -15.95 6.98 -23.88
CA GLN A 154 -17.29 7.53 -24.00
C GLN A 154 -17.89 6.93 -25.28
N GLN A 155 -18.85 6.05 -25.13
CA GLN A 155 -19.82 5.71 -26.14
C GLN A 155 -21.09 6.49 -25.89
#